data_8014e7eb74eea696b9ab87beb8709ad3
#
_entry.id   8014e7eb74eea696b9ab87beb8709ad3
#
_cell.length_a   1.000
_cell.length_b   1.000
_cell.length_c   1.000
_cell.angle_alpha   90.00
_cell.angle_beta   90.00
_cell.angle_gamma   90.00
#
_symmetry.space_group_name_H-M   'P 1'
#
loop_
_entity.id
_entity.type
_entity.pdbx_description
1 polymer ?
#
loop_
_entity_poly.entity_id
_entity_poly.type
_entity_poly.pdbx_seq_one_letter_code
_entity_poly.pdbx_strand_id
1 'polypeptide(L)'
;MRLLFLLPVLCAAQHLANLNQLTHGGQNAEAYWSPDGKRLIFQSTRDGHDCDQIYVMNAADGSGLKMVSTGKGVTTCGYFLADNKTIVYASTHEGGDACPARPDRSKGYVWAVYPTFDIFLATDAGEILKKLTTAPGYDAEATVNWKTKEIIYTSLESGDLDLWTMNEDGSHKKRITTSEGYDGGAVLSRDGKQIVWRAHHPDTPEKAAKAKELLKENLTAPMKMELFVANADGTGAKQITNFGCASFAPTFSPDGEKILFSSNKHKCDSSDFELYLINVDGTGLEQVTDYGVFTSFPEFSPDGSKLVFASSYKSTSRYEFNIFTADWKP
;
A
#
# COMPACT_ATOMS: atom_id res chain seq x y z
N MET A 1 -6.84 37.14 41.30
CA MET A 1 -5.74 36.20 41.01
C MET A 1 -6.27 35.23 39.95
N ARG A 2 -6.00 35.49 38.66
CA ARG A 2 -6.42 34.63 37.54
C ARG A 2 -5.33 33.56 37.36
N LEU A 3 -5.65 32.30 37.65
CA LEU A 3 -4.81 31.18 37.27
C LEU A 3 -4.84 31.05 35.74
N LEU A 4 -3.75 31.32 35.09
CA LEU A 4 -3.50 30.92 33.71
C LEU A 4 -3.19 29.41 33.72
N PHE A 5 -4.12 28.61 33.24
CA PHE A 5 -3.84 27.22 32.86
C PHE A 5 -3.03 27.26 31.55
N LEU A 6 -1.72 27.09 31.65
CA LEU A 6 -0.90 26.70 30.53
C LEU A 6 -1.27 25.26 30.17
N LEU A 7 -2.05 25.10 29.10
CA LEU A 7 -2.16 23.81 28.44
C LEU A 7 -0.76 23.44 27.92
N PRO A 8 -0.26 22.22 28.20
CA PRO A 8 1.00 21.76 27.60
C PRO A 8 0.75 21.72 26.07
N VAL A 9 1.52 22.51 25.34
CA VAL A 9 1.70 22.30 23.90
C VAL A 9 2.39 20.95 23.81
N LEU A 10 1.65 19.87 23.49
CA LEU A 10 2.24 18.62 23.03
C LEU A 10 3.07 18.98 21.80
N CYS A 11 4.37 19.08 21.97
CA CYS A 11 5.30 19.10 20.85
C CYS A 11 5.16 17.74 20.19
N ALA A 12 4.49 17.68 19.03
CA ALA A 12 4.45 16.45 18.22
C ALA A 12 5.90 16.01 18.03
N ALA A 13 6.23 14.79 18.40
CA ALA A 13 7.56 14.27 18.22
C ALA A 13 7.88 14.33 16.73
N GLN A 14 8.95 15.03 16.35
CA GLN A 14 9.26 15.25 14.95
C GLN A 14 10.01 14.03 14.42
N HIS A 15 9.26 13.00 14.02
CA HIS A 15 9.84 11.76 13.47
C HIS A 15 10.52 11.94 12.11
N LEU A 16 10.21 13.01 11.38
CA LEU A 16 10.75 13.25 10.05
C LEU A 16 11.73 14.43 10.06
N ALA A 17 12.93 14.22 9.49
CA ALA A 17 13.91 15.25 9.25
C ALA A 17 14.44 15.17 7.82
N ASN A 18 15.06 16.25 7.33
CA ASN A 18 15.72 16.28 6.02
C ASN A 18 14.81 15.79 4.88
N LEU A 19 13.57 16.31 4.83
CA LEU A 19 12.59 15.97 3.79
C LEU A 19 13.16 16.30 2.41
N ASN A 20 13.19 15.31 1.53
CA ASN A 20 13.67 15.39 0.15
C ASN A 20 12.60 14.93 -0.84
N GLN A 21 12.22 15.77 -1.79
CA GLN A 21 11.27 15.45 -2.85
C GLN A 21 12.02 14.87 -4.06
N LEU A 22 11.66 13.65 -4.47
CA LEU A 22 12.37 12.91 -5.53
C LEU A 22 11.69 13.00 -6.90
N THR A 23 10.35 13.23 -6.92
CA THR A 23 9.60 13.37 -8.17
C THR A 23 8.92 14.72 -8.24
N HIS A 24 8.67 15.20 -9.46
CA HIS A 24 8.03 16.50 -9.71
C HIS A 24 7.00 16.32 -10.83
N GLY A 25 5.72 16.58 -10.51
CA GLY A 25 4.60 16.40 -11.43
C GLY A 25 4.14 14.94 -11.57
N GLY A 26 2.94 14.76 -12.12
CA GLY A 26 2.30 13.46 -12.31
C GLY A 26 1.62 12.90 -11.05
N GLN A 27 1.22 11.63 -11.15
CA GLN A 27 0.65 10.88 -10.04
C GLN A 27 1.63 9.75 -9.71
N ASN A 28 2.39 9.92 -8.63
CA ASN A 28 3.42 8.97 -8.20
C ASN A 28 3.02 8.41 -6.84
N ALA A 29 2.92 7.11 -6.70
CA ALA A 29 2.46 6.48 -5.47
C ALA A 29 3.16 5.13 -5.22
N GLU A 30 2.96 4.57 -4.04
CA GLU A 30 3.41 3.23 -3.67
C GLU A 30 4.89 3.00 -3.98
N ALA A 31 5.75 3.87 -3.41
CA ALA A 31 7.18 3.76 -3.56
C ALA A 31 7.77 2.85 -2.47
N TYR A 32 8.54 1.86 -2.90
CA TYR A 32 9.13 0.85 -2.05
C TYR A 32 10.63 0.73 -2.32
N TRP A 33 11.40 0.41 -1.26
CA TRP A 33 12.85 0.31 -1.34
C TRP A 33 13.32 -0.97 -2.03
N SER A 34 14.50 -0.91 -2.68
CA SER A 34 15.26 -2.11 -2.98
C SER A 34 15.93 -2.66 -1.71
N PRO A 35 16.21 -3.98 -1.62
CA PRO A 35 16.85 -4.58 -0.45
C PRO A 35 18.17 -3.95 -0.03
N ASP A 36 18.93 -3.39 -0.97
CA ASP A 36 20.18 -2.67 -0.70
C ASP A 36 20.00 -1.17 -0.35
N GLY A 37 18.74 -0.69 -0.34
CA GLY A 37 18.39 0.70 -0.02
C GLY A 37 18.83 1.75 -1.05
N LYS A 38 19.29 1.34 -2.24
CA LYS A 38 19.83 2.28 -3.23
C LYS A 38 18.81 2.75 -4.25
N ARG A 39 17.73 2.00 -4.44
CA ARG A 39 16.70 2.30 -5.44
C ARG A 39 15.32 2.29 -4.82
N LEU A 40 14.41 2.96 -5.50
CA LEU A 40 12.97 2.90 -5.25
C LEU A 40 12.27 2.34 -6.48
N ILE A 41 11.25 1.52 -6.26
CA ILE A 41 10.28 1.09 -7.27
C ILE A 41 8.94 1.72 -6.90
N PHE A 42 8.21 2.25 -7.87
CA PHE A 42 6.95 2.94 -7.62
C PHE A 42 6.05 2.92 -8.84
N GLN A 43 4.76 3.15 -8.64
CA GLN A 43 3.82 3.33 -9.75
C GLN A 43 3.64 4.81 -10.09
N SER A 44 3.44 5.08 -11.37
CA SER A 44 3.24 6.44 -11.86
C SER A 44 2.46 6.50 -13.15
N THR A 45 1.55 7.49 -13.25
CA THR A 45 0.95 7.92 -14.50
C THR A 45 1.78 9.07 -15.06
N ARG A 46 2.63 8.79 -16.05
CA ARG A 46 3.55 9.73 -16.71
C ARG A 46 3.90 9.29 -18.13
N ASP A 47 4.73 10.06 -18.81
CA ASP A 47 5.30 9.74 -20.14
C ASP A 47 4.24 9.46 -21.23
N GLY A 48 3.03 10.06 -21.09
CA GLY A 48 1.93 9.87 -22.03
C GLY A 48 1.09 8.62 -21.81
N HIS A 49 1.33 7.87 -20.73
CA HIS A 49 0.46 6.78 -20.31
C HIS A 49 -0.80 7.30 -19.61
N ASP A 50 -1.96 6.72 -19.93
CA ASP A 50 -3.27 7.09 -19.35
C ASP A 50 -3.54 6.43 -18.00
N CYS A 51 -2.74 5.45 -17.58
CA CYS A 51 -2.79 4.76 -16.30
C CYS A 51 -1.40 4.38 -15.79
N ASP A 52 -1.36 3.93 -14.54
CA ASP A 52 -0.12 3.67 -13.84
C ASP A 52 0.72 2.58 -14.52
N GLN A 53 2.01 2.84 -14.56
CA GLN A 53 3.07 1.92 -14.91
C GLN A 53 4.10 1.88 -13.78
N ILE A 54 4.92 0.83 -13.73
CA ILE A 54 5.98 0.69 -12.73
C ILE A 54 7.28 1.29 -13.23
N TYR A 55 7.87 2.09 -12.35
CA TYR A 55 9.15 2.78 -12.57
C TYR A 55 10.15 2.45 -11.46
N VAL A 56 11.43 2.56 -11.79
CA VAL A 56 12.55 2.46 -10.84
C VAL A 56 13.39 3.72 -10.94
N MET A 57 13.92 4.20 -9.80
CA MET A 57 14.84 5.35 -9.73
C MET A 57 15.86 5.17 -8.62
N ASN A 58 16.93 5.96 -8.61
CA ASN A 58 17.86 6.06 -7.49
C ASN A 58 17.18 6.71 -6.28
N ALA A 59 17.32 6.11 -5.12
CA ALA A 59 16.68 6.59 -3.89
C ALA A 59 17.32 7.86 -3.31
N ALA A 60 18.58 8.16 -3.69
CA ALA A 60 19.31 9.32 -3.17
C ALA A 60 18.82 10.64 -3.77
N ASP A 61 18.48 10.65 -5.06
CA ASP A 61 18.26 11.86 -5.84
C ASP A 61 17.17 11.78 -6.91
N GLY A 62 16.50 10.62 -7.03
CA GLY A 62 15.48 10.38 -8.06
C GLY A 62 16.03 10.22 -9.49
N SER A 63 17.34 10.23 -9.67
CA SER A 63 17.98 10.04 -10.99
C SER A 63 17.83 8.60 -11.50
N GLY A 64 18.15 8.37 -12.76
CA GLY A 64 18.06 7.03 -13.36
C GLY A 64 16.64 6.51 -13.52
N LEU A 65 15.65 7.39 -13.55
CA LEU A 65 14.24 7.05 -13.73
C LEU A 65 14.01 6.23 -14.99
N LYS A 66 13.39 5.06 -14.84
CA LYS A 66 13.15 4.12 -15.91
C LYS A 66 11.85 3.35 -15.68
N MET A 67 11.01 3.23 -16.71
CA MET A 67 9.88 2.32 -16.71
C MET A 67 10.36 0.87 -16.80
N VAL A 68 9.78 -0.01 -15.98
CA VAL A 68 10.12 -1.45 -15.90
C VAL A 68 8.91 -2.35 -16.06
N SER A 69 7.74 -1.81 -16.32
CA SER A 69 6.54 -2.54 -16.75
C SER A 69 6.37 -2.46 -18.27
N THR A 70 5.34 -3.12 -18.80
CA THR A 70 5.15 -3.30 -20.25
C THR A 70 4.71 -2.04 -20.99
N GLY A 71 4.25 -1.01 -20.29
CA GLY A 71 3.57 0.15 -20.90
C GLY A 71 2.14 -0.12 -21.37
N LYS A 72 1.60 -1.33 -21.08
CA LYS A 72 0.27 -1.79 -21.48
C LYS A 72 -0.60 -2.05 -20.28
N GLY A 73 -1.93 -1.83 -20.41
CA GLY A 73 -2.87 -1.95 -19.31
C GLY A 73 -2.50 -1.06 -18.13
N VAL A 74 -3.02 -1.35 -16.95
CA VAL A 74 -2.60 -0.73 -15.69
C VAL A 74 -1.70 -1.68 -14.90
N THR A 75 -0.63 -1.15 -14.31
CA THR A 75 0.33 -1.91 -13.51
C THR A 75 0.54 -1.22 -12.17
N THR A 76 0.44 -1.98 -11.06
CA THR A 76 0.46 -1.44 -9.70
C THR A 76 1.28 -2.31 -8.74
N CYS A 77 1.57 -1.80 -7.55
CA CYS A 77 2.17 -2.53 -6.42
C CYS A 77 3.47 -3.25 -6.81
N GLY A 78 4.44 -2.50 -7.35
CA GLY A 78 5.75 -3.05 -7.70
C GLY A 78 6.64 -3.22 -6.47
N TYR A 79 7.34 -4.37 -6.36
CA TYR A 79 8.27 -4.67 -5.26
C TYR A 79 9.55 -5.33 -5.78
N PHE A 80 10.69 -5.05 -5.16
CA PHE A 80 11.92 -5.80 -5.43
C PHE A 80 11.94 -7.13 -4.67
N LEU A 81 12.47 -8.18 -5.28
CA LEU A 81 12.85 -9.40 -4.60
C LEU A 81 14.22 -9.22 -3.91
N ALA A 82 14.57 -10.18 -3.05
CA ALA A 82 15.81 -10.14 -2.24
C ALA A 82 17.11 -10.06 -3.05
N ASP A 83 17.09 -10.41 -4.32
CA ASP A 83 18.27 -10.39 -5.22
C ASP A 83 18.60 -8.99 -5.77
N ASN A 84 17.82 -7.96 -5.49
CA ASN A 84 17.90 -6.59 -6.03
C ASN A 84 17.75 -6.46 -7.55
N LYS A 85 17.35 -7.49 -8.27
CA LYS A 85 17.26 -7.51 -9.74
C LYS A 85 15.92 -7.96 -10.27
N THR A 86 15.30 -8.88 -9.55
CA THR A 86 13.96 -9.36 -9.86
C THR A 86 12.94 -8.45 -9.17
N ILE A 87 11.86 -8.15 -9.87
CA ILE A 87 10.72 -7.38 -9.36
C ILE A 87 9.44 -8.20 -9.51
N VAL A 88 8.48 -7.93 -8.63
CA VAL A 88 7.10 -8.42 -8.74
C VAL A 88 6.18 -7.23 -8.90
N TYR A 89 5.13 -7.36 -9.68
CA TYR A 89 4.06 -6.36 -9.80
C TYR A 89 2.75 -7.00 -10.24
N ALA A 90 1.63 -6.33 -9.98
CA ALA A 90 0.33 -6.70 -10.52
C ALA A 90 0.03 -5.91 -11.80
N SER A 91 -0.52 -6.57 -12.84
CA SER A 91 -0.80 -5.92 -14.12
C SER A 91 -1.99 -6.53 -14.84
N THR A 92 -2.70 -5.69 -15.62
CA THR A 92 -3.80 -6.11 -16.50
C THR A 92 -3.37 -6.26 -17.97
N HIS A 93 -2.08 -6.20 -18.29
CA HIS A 93 -1.58 -6.13 -19.66
C HIS A 93 -1.97 -7.33 -20.55
N GLU A 94 -2.21 -8.50 -19.97
CA GLU A 94 -2.73 -9.66 -20.70
C GLU A 94 -4.23 -9.54 -21.06
N GLY A 95 -4.97 -8.66 -20.37
CA GLY A 95 -6.36 -8.33 -20.67
C GLY A 95 -6.54 -7.32 -21.80
N GLY A 96 -5.43 -6.68 -22.25
CA GLY A 96 -5.42 -5.69 -23.34
C GLY A 96 -4.38 -4.60 -23.14
N ASP A 97 -4.06 -3.91 -24.25
CA ASP A 97 -3.05 -2.85 -24.25
C ASP A 97 -3.56 -1.54 -23.62
N ALA A 98 -4.87 -1.27 -23.73
CA ALA A 98 -5.47 -0.04 -23.21
C ALA A 98 -5.67 -0.09 -21.69
N CYS A 99 -5.72 1.08 -21.07
CA CYS A 99 -6.15 1.21 -19.67
C CYS A 99 -7.57 0.66 -19.50
N PRO A 100 -7.84 -0.16 -18.48
CA PRO A 100 -9.20 -0.58 -18.16
C PRO A 100 -10.12 0.62 -17.90
N ALA A 101 -11.42 0.46 -18.21
CA ALA A 101 -12.41 1.50 -17.97
C ALA A 101 -12.48 1.85 -16.46
N ARG A 102 -12.44 3.13 -16.14
CA ARG A 102 -12.58 3.59 -14.74
C ARG A 102 -13.98 3.26 -14.22
N PRO A 103 -14.11 2.97 -12.91
CA PRO A 103 -15.42 2.75 -12.29
C PRO A 103 -16.38 3.93 -12.48
N ASP A 104 -17.67 3.61 -12.61
CA ASP A 104 -18.72 4.62 -12.62
C ASP A 104 -18.82 5.31 -11.26
N ARG A 105 -18.56 6.62 -11.24
CA ARG A 105 -18.62 7.46 -10.03
C ARG A 105 -20.03 7.68 -9.48
N SER A 106 -21.09 7.34 -10.23
CA SER A 106 -22.47 7.39 -9.72
C SER A 106 -22.70 6.42 -8.55
N LYS A 107 -21.86 5.38 -8.43
CA LYS A 107 -21.85 4.42 -7.32
C LYS A 107 -21.15 4.90 -6.05
N GLY A 108 -20.66 6.14 -6.03
CA GLY A 108 -19.85 6.70 -4.96
C GLY A 108 -18.36 6.42 -5.17
N TYR A 109 -17.60 6.47 -4.06
CA TYR A 109 -16.17 6.15 -4.11
C TYR A 109 -15.98 4.63 -4.04
N VAL A 110 -15.60 4.05 -5.17
CA VAL A 110 -15.35 2.61 -5.33
C VAL A 110 -14.02 2.38 -6.03
N TRP A 111 -13.37 1.25 -5.73
CA TRP A 111 -12.21 0.75 -6.44
C TRP A 111 -12.61 -0.37 -7.38
N ALA A 112 -12.00 -0.40 -8.56
CA ALA A 112 -12.13 -1.52 -9.48
C ALA A 112 -11.17 -2.65 -9.05
N VAL A 113 -11.72 -3.85 -8.97
CA VAL A 113 -10.98 -5.11 -8.81
C VAL A 113 -11.02 -5.84 -10.16
N TYR A 114 -10.24 -5.31 -11.13
CA TYR A 114 -10.27 -5.84 -12.49
C TYR A 114 -9.90 -7.31 -12.51
N PRO A 115 -10.73 -8.18 -13.12
CA PRO A 115 -10.48 -9.64 -13.14
C PRO A 115 -9.29 -10.04 -14.01
N THR A 116 -8.69 -9.08 -14.69
CA THR A 116 -7.48 -9.26 -15.52
C THR A 116 -6.19 -8.91 -14.78
N PHE A 117 -6.27 -8.50 -13.53
CA PHE A 117 -5.07 -8.34 -12.72
C PHE A 117 -4.49 -9.69 -12.33
N ASP A 118 -3.27 -9.89 -12.73
CA ASP A 118 -2.42 -11.00 -12.32
C ASP A 118 -1.06 -10.49 -11.83
N ILE A 119 -0.37 -11.33 -11.06
CA ILE A 119 0.95 -11.02 -10.50
C ILE A 119 2.04 -11.62 -11.40
N PHE A 120 3.03 -10.79 -11.74
CA PHE A 120 4.13 -11.15 -12.63
C PHE A 120 5.48 -10.93 -11.94
N LEU A 121 6.44 -11.82 -12.23
CA LEU A 121 7.86 -11.59 -12.04
C LEU A 121 8.45 -10.98 -13.31
N ALA A 122 9.30 -9.99 -13.13
CA ALA A 122 10.08 -9.40 -14.22
C ALA A 122 11.49 -9.04 -13.74
N THR A 123 12.38 -8.75 -14.67
CA THR A 123 13.66 -8.12 -14.34
C THR A 123 13.47 -6.61 -14.10
N ASP A 124 14.39 -5.97 -13.39
CA ASP A 124 14.46 -4.51 -13.26
C ASP A 124 14.83 -3.80 -14.59
N ALA A 125 15.03 -4.58 -15.66
CA ALA A 125 15.14 -4.12 -17.03
C ALA A 125 13.80 -4.13 -17.79
N GLY A 126 12.74 -4.73 -17.23
CA GLY A 126 11.40 -4.79 -17.79
C GLY A 126 11.09 -6.06 -18.58
N GLU A 127 11.94 -7.10 -18.53
CA GLU A 127 11.66 -8.39 -19.14
C GLU A 127 10.79 -9.24 -18.20
N ILE A 128 9.62 -9.69 -18.69
CA ILE A 128 8.74 -10.59 -17.94
C ILE A 128 9.40 -11.97 -17.88
N LEU A 129 9.55 -12.49 -16.66
CA LEU A 129 10.14 -13.80 -16.40
C LEU A 129 9.06 -14.87 -16.21
N LYS A 130 7.97 -14.51 -15.51
CA LYS A 130 6.92 -15.48 -15.17
C LYS A 130 5.64 -14.79 -14.72
N LYS A 131 4.51 -15.38 -15.08
CA LYS A 131 3.20 -15.11 -14.47
C LYS A 131 3.04 -16.00 -13.23
N LEU A 132 2.78 -15.40 -12.05
CA LEU A 132 2.69 -16.13 -10.77
C LEU A 132 1.28 -16.59 -10.44
N THR A 133 0.27 -15.80 -10.84
CA THR A 133 -1.14 -16.12 -10.59
C THR A 133 -1.85 -16.40 -11.90
N THR A 134 -2.82 -17.30 -11.86
CA THR A 134 -3.58 -17.75 -13.04
C THR A 134 -5.03 -18.10 -12.69
N ALA A 135 -5.43 -17.93 -11.42
CA ALA A 135 -6.81 -18.11 -11.00
C ALA A 135 -7.68 -17.02 -11.65
N PRO A 136 -8.94 -17.31 -12.03
CA PRO A 136 -9.84 -16.28 -12.49
C PRO A 136 -10.12 -15.26 -11.39
N GLY A 137 -10.02 -13.98 -11.70
CA GLY A 137 -10.35 -12.89 -10.78
C GLY A 137 -9.18 -11.94 -10.55
N TYR A 138 -9.31 -11.13 -9.52
CA TYR A 138 -8.32 -10.12 -9.14
C TYR A 138 -7.21 -10.76 -8.30
N ASP A 139 -5.97 -10.63 -8.75
CA ASP A 139 -4.75 -10.95 -8.00
C ASP A 139 -3.82 -9.75 -8.02
N ALA A 140 -3.66 -9.05 -6.90
CA ALA A 140 -2.84 -7.82 -6.82
C ALA A 140 -2.36 -7.52 -5.40
N GLU A 141 -1.85 -6.30 -5.18
CA GLU A 141 -1.38 -5.79 -3.89
C GLU A 141 -0.26 -6.65 -3.27
N ALA A 142 0.61 -7.20 -4.12
CA ALA A 142 1.69 -8.06 -3.69
C ALA A 142 2.79 -7.27 -2.97
N THR A 143 3.21 -7.76 -1.81
CA THR A 143 4.42 -7.31 -1.09
C THR A 143 5.35 -8.49 -0.81
N VAL A 144 6.63 -8.23 -0.61
CA VAL A 144 7.67 -9.27 -0.50
C VAL A 144 8.36 -9.19 0.85
N ASN A 145 8.45 -10.29 1.55
CA ASN A 145 9.35 -10.42 2.69
C ASN A 145 10.70 -10.99 2.23
N TRP A 146 11.74 -10.19 2.25
CA TRP A 146 13.06 -10.58 1.75
C TRP A 146 13.76 -11.64 2.59
N LYS A 147 13.36 -11.79 3.87
CA LYS A 147 13.95 -12.78 4.78
C LYS A 147 13.34 -14.16 4.59
N THR A 148 12.01 -14.25 4.51
CA THR A 148 11.30 -15.54 4.34
C THR A 148 11.16 -15.92 2.88
N LYS A 149 11.35 -14.96 1.94
CA LYS A 149 11.14 -15.11 0.50
C LYS A 149 9.69 -15.46 0.16
N GLU A 150 8.78 -14.89 0.91
CA GLU A 150 7.34 -15.02 0.69
C GLU A 150 6.77 -13.75 0.09
N ILE A 151 5.81 -13.93 -0.80
CA ILE A 151 4.93 -12.91 -1.34
C ILE A 151 3.58 -13.03 -0.63
N ILE A 152 3.07 -11.94 -0.06
CA ILE A 152 1.69 -11.84 0.41
C ILE A 152 0.92 -10.94 -0.54
N TYR A 153 -0.31 -11.31 -0.90
CA TYR A 153 -1.11 -10.63 -1.92
C TYR A 153 -2.59 -10.76 -1.63
N THR A 154 -3.40 -9.94 -2.30
CA THR A 154 -4.87 -9.98 -2.26
C THR A 154 -5.38 -10.74 -3.47
N SER A 155 -6.29 -11.71 -3.27
CA SER A 155 -6.86 -12.55 -4.34
C SER A 155 -8.36 -12.78 -4.19
N LEU A 156 -9.05 -12.87 -5.33
CA LEU A 156 -10.45 -13.32 -5.45
C LEU A 156 -10.59 -14.83 -5.67
N GLU A 157 -9.53 -15.63 -5.63
CA GLU A 157 -9.59 -17.09 -5.88
C GLU A 157 -10.56 -17.82 -4.95
N SER A 158 -10.79 -17.32 -3.74
CA SER A 158 -11.74 -17.88 -2.77
C SER A 158 -13.21 -17.46 -3.02
N GLY A 159 -13.44 -16.51 -3.92
CA GLY A 159 -14.74 -15.86 -4.14
C GLY A 159 -14.99 -14.62 -3.29
N ASP A 160 -14.01 -14.22 -2.44
CA ASP A 160 -13.97 -12.98 -1.69
C ASP A 160 -12.55 -12.37 -1.77
N LEU A 161 -12.39 -11.11 -1.37
CA LEU A 161 -11.07 -10.45 -1.37
C LEU A 161 -10.30 -10.83 -0.10
N ASP A 162 -9.48 -11.87 -0.23
CA ASP A 162 -8.70 -12.43 0.87
C ASP A 162 -7.19 -12.27 0.68
N LEU A 163 -6.48 -12.34 1.79
CA LEU A 163 -5.02 -12.44 1.78
C LEU A 163 -4.59 -13.88 1.48
N TRP A 164 -3.60 -13.96 0.61
CA TRP A 164 -2.93 -15.19 0.24
C TRP A 164 -1.42 -15.02 0.32
N THR A 165 -0.69 -16.12 0.56
CA THR A 165 0.76 -16.15 0.46
C THR A 165 1.20 -17.15 -0.60
N MET A 166 2.41 -16.93 -1.14
CA MET A 166 3.12 -17.86 -2.02
C MET A 166 4.63 -17.65 -1.88
N ASN A 167 5.40 -18.62 -2.30
CA ASN A 167 6.85 -18.44 -2.48
C ASN A 167 7.14 -17.46 -3.63
N GLU A 168 8.36 -16.90 -3.68
CA GLU A 168 8.81 -16.02 -4.78
C GLU A 168 8.67 -16.64 -6.18
N ASP A 169 8.66 -17.96 -6.29
CA ASP A 169 8.47 -18.69 -7.55
C ASP A 169 7.00 -18.99 -7.89
N GLY A 170 6.04 -18.53 -7.07
CA GLY A 170 4.61 -18.76 -7.22
C GLY A 170 4.12 -20.12 -6.71
N SER A 171 4.98 -20.94 -6.11
CA SER A 171 4.60 -22.19 -5.48
C SER A 171 4.02 -22.00 -4.07
N HIS A 172 3.43 -23.05 -3.50
CA HIS A 172 2.93 -23.09 -2.11
C HIS A 172 1.90 -22.00 -1.79
N LYS A 173 0.96 -21.73 -2.71
CA LYS A 173 -0.15 -20.79 -2.48
C LYS A 173 -0.98 -21.25 -1.29
N LYS A 174 -1.26 -20.31 -0.38
CA LYS A 174 -2.06 -20.54 0.82
C LYS A 174 -2.93 -19.34 1.13
N ARG A 175 -4.25 -19.57 1.32
CA ARG A 175 -5.17 -18.55 1.84
C ARG A 175 -4.88 -18.27 3.32
N ILE A 176 -4.85 -17.00 3.70
CA ILE A 176 -4.52 -16.53 5.05
C ILE A 176 -5.75 -15.99 5.78
N THR A 177 -6.59 -15.19 5.12
CA THR A 177 -7.83 -14.67 5.70
C THR A 177 -9.05 -15.38 5.15
N THR A 178 -10.14 -15.35 5.92
CA THR A 178 -11.41 -16.03 5.56
C THR A 178 -12.63 -15.27 6.04
N SER A 179 -12.46 -14.06 6.57
CA SER A 179 -13.56 -13.20 7.00
C SER A 179 -14.30 -12.66 5.78
N GLU A 180 -15.63 -12.55 5.88
CA GLU A 180 -16.42 -11.95 4.81
C GLU A 180 -16.09 -10.46 4.65
N GLY A 181 -15.75 -10.04 3.43
CA GLY A 181 -15.45 -8.66 3.09
C GLY A 181 -14.12 -8.48 2.39
N TYR A 182 -13.51 -7.33 2.57
CA TYR A 182 -12.24 -6.99 1.95
C TYR A 182 -11.10 -7.14 2.96
N ASP A 183 -10.12 -7.96 2.63
CA ASP A 183 -8.81 -8.04 3.26
C ASP A 183 -7.73 -7.75 2.21
N GLY A 184 -6.90 -6.71 2.39
CA GLY A 184 -5.91 -6.38 1.35
C GLY A 184 -4.79 -5.45 1.83
N GLY A 185 -3.82 -5.25 0.93
CA GLY A 185 -2.67 -4.37 1.16
C GLY A 185 -1.85 -4.81 2.38
N ALA A 186 -1.57 -6.10 2.49
CA ALA A 186 -0.86 -6.67 3.63
C ALA A 186 0.66 -6.55 3.49
N VAL A 187 1.33 -6.43 4.64
CA VAL A 187 2.79 -6.44 4.76
C VAL A 187 3.19 -7.43 5.85
N LEU A 188 4.22 -8.24 5.59
CA LEU A 188 4.85 -9.10 6.59
C LEU A 188 5.85 -8.28 7.44
N SER A 189 5.90 -8.56 8.75
CA SER A 189 6.97 -8.03 9.60
C SER A 189 8.34 -8.47 9.08
N ARG A 190 9.41 -7.69 9.35
CA ARG A 190 10.75 -8.00 8.85
C ARG A 190 11.25 -9.39 9.23
N ASP A 191 10.83 -9.91 10.39
CA ASP A 191 11.19 -11.26 10.83
C ASP A 191 10.31 -12.36 10.21
N GLY A 192 9.22 -11.98 9.49
CA GLY A 192 8.28 -12.87 8.83
C GLY A 192 7.30 -13.55 9.77
N LYS A 193 7.13 -13.07 11.02
CA LYS A 193 6.26 -13.74 12.00
C LYS A 193 4.86 -13.15 12.12
N GLN A 194 4.67 -11.90 11.71
CA GLN A 194 3.40 -11.19 11.79
C GLN A 194 3.04 -10.61 10.43
N ILE A 195 1.74 -10.37 10.24
CA ILE A 195 1.18 -9.60 9.12
C ILE A 195 0.39 -8.43 9.67
N VAL A 196 0.40 -7.32 8.95
CA VAL A 196 -0.51 -6.20 9.12
C VAL A 196 -1.20 -5.92 7.79
N TRP A 197 -2.51 -5.62 7.83
CA TRP A 197 -3.29 -5.33 6.62
C TRP A 197 -4.44 -4.38 6.90
N ARG A 198 -5.04 -3.84 5.85
CA ARG A 198 -6.30 -3.10 5.94
C ARG A 198 -7.47 -4.02 5.59
N ALA A 199 -8.58 -3.84 6.30
CA ALA A 199 -9.78 -4.63 6.06
C ALA A 199 -11.06 -3.82 6.21
N HIS A 200 -12.11 -4.27 5.51
CA HIS A 200 -13.48 -3.83 5.72
C HIS A 200 -14.39 -5.05 5.80
N HIS A 201 -14.78 -5.40 7.01
CA HIS A 201 -15.70 -6.52 7.26
C HIS A 201 -17.11 -5.98 7.49
N PRO A 202 -18.11 -6.36 6.69
CA PRO A 202 -19.50 -5.94 6.87
C PRO A 202 -20.04 -6.40 8.23
N ASP A 203 -20.60 -5.48 8.99
CA ASP A 203 -21.14 -5.72 10.34
C ASP A 203 -22.64 -6.03 10.36
N THR A 204 -23.33 -5.96 9.18
CA THR A 204 -24.73 -6.32 9.02
C THR A 204 -24.96 -7.13 7.73
N PRO A 205 -26.02 -7.98 7.68
CA PRO A 205 -26.38 -8.73 6.46
C PRO A 205 -26.60 -7.82 5.24
N GLU A 206 -27.16 -6.63 5.42
CA GLU A 206 -27.44 -5.69 4.34
C GLU A 206 -26.13 -5.14 3.75
N LYS A 207 -25.13 -4.82 4.60
CA LYS A 207 -23.81 -4.38 4.15
C LYS A 207 -23.07 -5.51 3.44
N ALA A 208 -23.17 -6.74 3.96
CA ALA A 208 -22.60 -7.92 3.33
C ALA A 208 -23.20 -8.16 1.94
N ALA A 209 -24.53 -8.07 1.81
CA ALA A 209 -25.20 -8.19 0.52
C ALA A 209 -24.73 -7.11 -0.47
N LYS A 210 -24.61 -5.85 -0.02
CA LYS A 210 -24.13 -4.74 -0.84
C LYS A 210 -22.67 -4.93 -1.29
N ALA A 211 -21.81 -5.42 -0.42
CA ALA A 211 -20.41 -5.72 -0.76
C ALA A 211 -20.34 -6.80 -1.86
N LYS A 212 -21.13 -7.88 -1.71
CA LYS A 212 -21.25 -8.93 -2.74
C LYS A 212 -21.81 -8.44 -4.09
N GLU A 213 -22.74 -7.50 -4.06
CA GLU A 213 -23.27 -6.90 -5.30
C GLU A 213 -22.18 -6.08 -6.00
N LEU A 214 -21.43 -5.26 -5.27
CA LEU A 214 -20.30 -4.52 -5.82
C LEU A 214 -19.24 -5.48 -6.40
N LEU A 215 -18.93 -6.55 -5.69
CA LEU A 215 -17.93 -7.52 -6.13
C LEU A 215 -18.34 -8.24 -7.44
N LYS A 216 -19.63 -8.54 -7.65
CA LYS A 216 -20.13 -9.07 -8.92
C LYS A 216 -19.90 -8.11 -10.11
N GLU A 217 -19.78 -6.82 -9.82
CA GLU A 217 -19.48 -5.79 -10.81
C GLU A 217 -17.98 -5.46 -10.87
N ASN A 218 -17.14 -6.28 -10.24
CA ASN A 218 -15.70 -6.06 -10.08
C ASN A 218 -15.38 -4.75 -9.36
N LEU A 219 -16.12 -4.42 -8.32
CA LEU A 219 -15.95 -3.22 -7.50
C LEU A 219 -15.87 -3.56 -6.02
N THR A 220 -15.15 -2.75 -5.27
CA THR A 220 -15.18 -2.72 -3.79
C THR A 220 -15.27 -1.29 -3.29
N ALA A 221 -15.85 -1.08 -2.10
CA ALA A 221 -15.96 0.23 -1.48
C ALA A 221 -14.92 0.38 -0.35
N PRO A 222 -13.82 1.15 -0.57
CA PRO A 222 -12.71 1.26 0.38
C PRO A 222 -12.99 2.23 1.55
N MET A 223 -14.23 2.55 1.80
CA MET A 223 -14.62 3.42 2.91
C MET A 223 -14.59 2.67 4.23
N LYS A 224 -14.09 3.32 5.28
CA LYS A 224 -14.05 2.76 6.66
C LYS A 224 -13.19 1.50 6.78
N MET A 225 -12.01 1.53 6.17
CA MET A 225 -11.03 0.47 6.36
C MET A 225 -10.32 0.63 7.70
N GLU A 226 -10.19 -0.48 8.41
CA GLU A 226 -9.46 -0.56 9.68
C GLU A 226 -8.25 -1.49 9.53
N LEU A 227 -7.29 -1.35 10.43
CA LEU A 227 -6.09 -2.16 10.42
C LEU A 227 -6.22 -3.37 11.35
N PHE A 228 -5.66 -4.48 10.87
CA PHE A 228 -5.59 -5.75 11.58
C PHE A 228 -4.14 -6.24 11.64
N VAL A 229 -3.81 -6.96 12.72
CA VAL A 229 -2.53 -7.65 12.91
C VAL A 229 -2.82 -9.10 13.27
N ALA A 230 -2.00 -10.02 12.75
CA ALA A 230 -2.06 -11.45 13.06
C ALA A 230 -0.67 -12.08 13.03
N ASN A 231 -0.57 -13.34 13.43
CA ASN A 231 0.56 -14.19 13.07
C ASN A 231 0.65 -14.32 11.54
N ALA A 232 1.82 -14.63 10.99
CA ALA A 232 2.00 -14.76 9.54
C ALA A 232 1.10 -15.83 8.88
N ASP A 233 0.65 -16.82 9.65
CA ASP A 233 -0.27 -17.85 9.18
C ASP A 233 -1.77 -17.46 9.25
N GLY A 234 -2.08 -16.22 9.67
CA GLY A 234 -3.43 -15.67 9.85
C GLY A 234 -4.06 -15.93 11.21
N THR A 235 -3.42 -16.74 12.07
CA THR A 235 -3.96 -17.00 13.41
C THR A 235 -3.82 -15.79 14.33
N GLY A 236 -4.72 -15.67 15.33
CA GLY A 236 -4.67 -14.60 16.32
C GLY A 236 -4.98 -13.21 15.75
N ALA A 237 -5.72 -13.12 14.65
CA ALA A 237 -6.10 -11.86 14.03
C ALA A 237 -6.81 -10.92 15.02
N LYS A 238 -6.35 -9.68 15.08
CA LYS A 238 -6.85 -8.63 15.96
C LYS A 238 -6.96 -7.32 15.21
N GLN A 239 -8.11 -6.67 15.30
CA GLN A 239 -8.29 -5.29 14.84
C GLN A 239 -7.56 -4.34 15.80
N ILE A 240 -6.71 -3.45 15.26
CA ILE A 240 -5.90 -2.51 16.06
C ILE A 240 -6.34 -1.05 15.90
N THR A 241 -7.17 -0.74 14.90
CA THR A 241 -7.82 0.57 14.75
C THR A 241 -9.34 0.42 14.74
N ASN A 242 -10.06 1.43 15.18
CA ASN A 242 -11.52 1.50 15.13
C ASN A 242 -11.95 2.98 15.04
N PHE A 243 -11.56 3.62 13.93
CA PHE A 243 -11.79 5.05 13.76
C PHE A 243 -13.09 5.34 12.99
N GLY A 244 -13.63 4.33 12.29
CA GLY A 244 -14.77 4.50 11.41
C GLY A 244 -14.46 5.36 10.18
N CYS A 245 -13.17 5.57 9.89
CA CYS A 245 -12.60 6.32 8.77
C CYS A 245 -11.81 5.38 7.85
N ALA A 246 -11.08 5.93 6.88
CA ALA A 246 -10.19 5.13 6.06
C ALA A 246 -8.79 5.09 6.69
N SER A 247 -8.28 3.89 6.95
CA SER A 247 -6.90 3.63 7.36
C SER A 247 -6.30 2.59 6.43
N PHE A 248 -5.14 2.87 5.80
CA PHE A 248 -4.53 1.97 4.83
C PHE A 248 -3.02 2.17 4.70
N ALA A 249 -2.39 1.38 3.81
CA ALA A 249 -0.95 1.35 3.60
C ALA A 249 -0.14 1.19 4.90
N PRO A 250 -0.45 0.18 5.73
CA PRO A 250 0.32 -0.06 6.95
C PRO A 250 1.68 -0.66 6.64
N THR A 251 2.68 -0.32 7.45
CA THR A 251 4.00 -0.96 7.47
C THR A 251 4.50 -1.09 8.89
N PHE A 252 5.28 -2.14 9.18
CA PHE A 252 5.92 -2.31 10.48
C PHE A 252 7.08 -1.34 10.66
N SER A 253 7.23 -0.80 11.88
CA SER A 253 8.47 -0.11 12.26
C SER A 253 9.67 -1.06 12.19
N PRO A 254 10.91 -0.55 12.07
CA PRO A 254 12.10 -1.38 11.91
C PRO A 254 12.32 -2.41 13.03
N ASP A 255 11.88 -2.10 14.27
CA ASP A 255 11.92 -2.97 15.44
C ASP A 255 10.72 -3.96 15.51
N GLY A 256 9.69 -3.73 14.69
CA GLY A 256 8.47 -4.55 14.67
C GLY A 256 7.47 -4.25 15.80
N GLU A 257 7.71 -3.23 16.62
CA GLU A 257 6.87 -2.91 17.79
C GLU A 257 5.68 -2.01 17.45
N LYS A 258 5.78 -1.24 16.35
CA LYS A 258 4.76 -0.29 15.92
C LYS A 258 4.38 -0.48 14.45
N ILE A 259 3.23 0.08 14.10
CA ILE A 259 2.70 0.15 12.73
C ILE A 259 2.62 1.63 12.34
N LEU A 260 3.27 1.99 11.23
CA LEU A 260 3.11 3.27 10.57
C LEU A 260 2.07 3.09 9.45
N PHE A 261 1.13 4.01 9.33
CA PHE A 261 0.03 3.89 8.37
C PHE A 261 -0.53 5.26 7.96
N SER A 262 -1.33 5.27 6.93
CA SER A 262 -2.02 6.44 6.42
C SER A 262 -3.48 6.44 6.86
N SER A 263 -4.02 7.58 7.34
CA SER A 263 -5.43 7.70 7.71
C SER A 263 -5.97 9.12 7.57
N ASN A 264 -7.25 9.22 7.23
CA ASN A 264 -7.99 10.48 7.30
C ASN A 264 -8.78 10.64 8.60
N LYS A 265 -8.39 9.96 9.69
CA LYS A 265 -9.08 9.97 10.99
C LYS A 265 -9.25 11.37 11.59
N HIS A 266 -8.40 12.32 11.26
CA HIS A 266 -8.54 13.72 11.68
C HIS A 266 -9.77 14.39 11.04
N LYS A 267 -10.22 13.90 9.87
CA LYS A 267 -11.42 14.39 9.14
C LYS A 267 -11.90 13.30 8.17
N CYS A 268 -12.70 12.36 8.67
CA CYS A 268 -13.10 11.14 7.96
C CYS A 268 -13.71 11.33 6.57
N ASP A 269 -14.33 12.46 6.29
CA ASP A 269 -14.93 12.77 4.98
C ASP A 269 -13.94 13.53 4.05
N SER A 270 -12.69 13.72 4.49
CA SER A 270 -11.64 14.36 3.70
C SER A 270 -10.92 13.36 2.80
N SER A 271 -10.44 13.85 1.67
CA SER A 271 -9.43 13.17 0.85
C SER A 271 -8.00 13.44 1.32
N ASP A 272 -7.83 14.21 2.41
CA ASP A 272 -6.54 14.48 3.01
C ASP A 272 -6.22 13.36 3.99
N PHE A 273 -5.03 12.81 3.88
CA PHE A 273 -4.55 11.73 4.72
C PHE A 273 -3.24 12.15 5.37
N GLU A 274 -3.04 11.72 6.60
CA GLU A 274 -1.79 11.93 7.33
C GLU A 274 -1.20 10.58 7.76
N LEU A 275 0.09 10.56 8.05
CA LEU A 275 0.75 9.40 8.61
C LEU A 275 0.55 9.35 10.12
N TYR A 276 0.24 8.17 10.62
CA TYR A 276 0.06 7.87 12.04
C TYR A 276 0.89 6.66 12.44
N LEU A 277 1.35 6.64 13.67
CA LEU A 277 2.08 5.55 14.29
C LEU A 277 1.24 4.98 15.44
N ILE A 278 1.17 3.66 15.57
CA ILE A 278 0.42 2.97 16.62
C ILE A 278 1.20 1.73 17.04
N ASN A 279 1.11 1.33 18.31
CA ASN A 279 1.68 0.06 18.76
C ASN A 279 0.94 -1.12 18.12
N VAL A 280 1.61 -2.27 17.93
CA VAL A 280 0.99 -3.49 17.37
C VAL A 280 -0.19 -4.01 18.20
N ASP A 281 -0.33 -3.58 19.45
CA ASP A 281 -1.47 -3.90 20.31
C ASP A 281 -2.65 -2.93 20.15
N GLY A 282 -2.52 -1.86 19.36
CA GLY A 282 -3.52 -0.83 19.11
C GLY A 282 -3.49 0.33 20.12
N THR A 283 -2.49 0.40 20.99
CA THR A 283 -2.30 1.52 21.92
C THR A 283 -1.29 2.55 21.39
N GLY A 284 -1.13 3.69 22.04
CA GLY A 284 -0.05 4.64 21.77
C GLY A 284 -0.14 5.33 20.40
N LEU A 285 -1.37 5.61 19.93
CA LEU A 285 -1.58 6.31 18.66
C LEU A 285 -0.93 7.71 18.67
N GLU A 286 -0.15 7.99 17.64
CA GLU A 286 0.58 9.24 17.44
C GLU A 286 0.42 9.72 16.00
N GLN A 287 0.28 11.02 15.77
CA GLN A 287 0.28 11.62 14.45
C GLN A 287 1.71 12.00 14.05
N VAL A 288 2.17 11.54 12.88
CA VAL A 288 3.53 11.74 12.37
C VAL A 288 3.63 12.92 11.42
N THR A 289 2.61 13.12 10.58
CA THR A 289 2.54 14.27 9.65
C THR A 289 1.30 15.11 9.90
N ASP A 290 1.40 16.40 9.59
CA ASP A 290 0.30 17.38 9.64
C ASP A 290 0.47 18.35 8.47
N TYR A 291 0.38 17.81 7.25
CA TYR A 291 0.56 18.59 6.03
C TYR A 291 -0.76 19.13 5.47
N GLY A 292 -1.90 18.63 5.94
CA GLY A 292 -3.24 19.06 5.49
C GLY A 292 -3.52 18.67 4.03
N VAL A 293 -2.88 17.59 3.53
CA VAL A 293 -2.99 17.11 2.17
C VAL A 293 -2.97 15.58 2.15
N PHE A 294 -3.12 14.98 0.96
CA PHE A 294 -2.93 13.54 0.83
C PHE A 294 -1.46 13.16 1.09
N THR A 295 -1.22 12.34 2.12
CA THR A 295 0.08 11.77 2.47
C THR A 295 -0.09 10.28 2.81
N SER A 296 0.57 9.39 2.07
CA SER A 296 0.29 7.95 2.15
C SER A 296 1.46 7.08 1.68
N PHE A 297 1.28 5.76 1.79
CA PHE A 297 2.22 4.71 1.36
C PHE A 297 3.60 4.85 2.00
N PRO A 298 3.67 4.91 3.35
CA PRO A 298 4.96 4.98 4.02
C PRO A 298 5.67 3.63 3.99
N GLU A 299 6.98 3.64 3.76
CA GLU A 299 7.82 2.46 3.94
C GLU A 299 9.21 2.84 4.48
N PHE A 300 9.68 2.05 5.45
CA PHE A 300 11.00 2.23 6.02
C PHE A 300 12.10 1.65 5.13
N SER A 301 13.22 2.36 5.00
CA SER A 301 14.41 1.83 4.35
C SER A 301 14.89 0.53 5.01
N PRO A 302 15.62 -0.35 4.30
CA PRO A 302 16.08 -1.63 4.85
C PRO A 302 16.87 -1.50 6.16
N ASP A 303 17.65 -0.42 6.32
CA ASP A 303 18.40 -0.11 7.54
C ASP A 303 17.56 0.60 8.61
N GLY A 304 16.31 1.00 8.30
CA GLY A 304 15.40 1.69 9.20
C GLY A 304 15.71 3.18 9.42
N SER A 305 16.73 3.74 8.76
CA SER A 305 17.15 5.12 8.96
C SER A 305 16.33 6.16 8.20
N LYS A 306 15.58 5.74 7.19
CA LYS A 306 14.80 6.62 6.33
C LYS A 306 13.37 6.10 6.16
N LEU A 307 12.49 7.03 5.80
CA LEU A 307 11.13 6.76 5.34
C LEU A 307 10.99 7.24 3.90
N VAL A 308 10.30 6.47 3.05
CA VAL A 308 9.74 6.93 1.78
C VAL A 308 8.23 7.01 1.90
N PHE A 309 7.60 7.97 1.25
CA PHE A 309 6.14 8.11 1.19
C PHE A 309 5.72 8.95 -0.01
N ALA A 310 4.46 8.87 -0.39
CA ALA A 310 3.85 9.71 -1.42
C ALA A 310 3.04 10.84 -0.78
N SER A 311 3.12 12.06 -1.32
CA SER A 311 2.34 13.19 -0.82
C SER A 311 2.07 14.22 -1.91
N SER A 312 0.94 14.94 -1.79
CA SER A 312 0.68 16.19 -2.53
C SER A 312 1.22 17.44 -1.82
N TYR A 313 2.05 17.26 -0.79
CA TYR A 313 2.71 18.35 -0.10
C TYR A 313 3.58 19.18 -1.07
N LYS A 314 3.43 20.52 -1.02
CA LYS A 314 4.04 21.47 -1.96
C LYS A 314 3.64 21.30 -3.44
N SER A 315 2.69 20.46 -3.76
CA SER A 315 2.18 20.33 -5.13
C SER A 315 1.25 21.49 -5.50
N THR A 316 1.21 21.82 -6.79
CA THR A 316 0.33 22.87 -7.32
C THR A 316 -1.09 22.39 -7.58
N SER A 317 -1.28 21.06 -7.64
CA SER A 317 -2.56 20.38 -7.86
C SER A 317 -2.78 19.31 -6.78
N ARG A 318 -4.00 19.22 -6.27
CA ARG A 318 -4.40 18.16 -5.32
C ARG A 318 -4.31 16.75 -5.91
N TYR A 319 -4.21 16.63 -7.22
CA TYR A 319 -4.06 15.35 -7.93
C TYR A 319 -2.62 15.05 -8.34
N GLU A 320 -1.69 15.92 -7.98
CA GLU A 320 -0.26 15.69 -8.15
C GLU A 320 0.29 15.08 -6.86
N PHE A 321 0.76 13.85 -6.96
CA PHE A 321 1.42 13.14 -5.86
C PHE A 321 2.88 12.96 -6.19
N ASN A 322 3.75 13.29 -5.26
CA ASN A 322 5.19 13.18 -5.43
C ASN A 322 5.77 12.23 -4.38
N ILE A 323 6.86 11.57 -4.73
CA ILE A 323 7.61 10.71 -3.82
C ILE A 323 8.57 11.56 -3.01
N PHE A 324 8.53 11.38 -1.70
CA PHE A 324 9.40 12.02 -0.72
C PHE A 324 10.19 10.96 0.05
N THR A 325 11.42 11.31 0.42
CA THR A 325 12.18 10.61 1.46
C THR A 325 12.47 11.55 2.61
N ALA A 326 12.58 11.00 3.82
CA ALA A 326 12.99 11.74 5.01
C ALA A 326 13.87 10.85 5.89
N ASP A 327 14.74 11.45 6.71
CA ASP A 327 15.41 10.72 7.77
C ASP A 327 14.40 10.41 8.87
N TRP A 328 14.39 9.16 9.35
CA TRP A 328 13.52 8.70 10.42
C TRP A 328 14.18 8.89 11.79
N LYS A 329 13.43 9.44 12.70
CA LYS A 329 13.81 9.56 14.12
C LYS A 329 12.78 8.78 14.95
N PRO A 330 13.16 7.68 15.59
CA PRO A 330 12.28 6.85 16.42
C PRO A 330 11.60 7.60 17.56
#